data_7c405b911cd6877202e7b2e5fb665aa3
#
_entry.id   7c405b911cd6877202e7b2e5fb665aa3
#
_cell.length_a   1.000
_cell.length_b   1.000
_cell.length_c   1.000
_cell.angle_alpha   90.00
_cell.angle_beta   90.00
_cell.angle_gamma   90.00
#
_symmetry.space_group_name_H-M   'P 1'
#
loop_
_entity.id
_entity.type
_entity.pdbx_description
1 polymer ?
#
loop_
_entity_poly.entity_id
_entity_poly.type
_entity_poly.pdbx_seq_one_letter_code
_entity_poly.pdbx_strand_id
1 'polypeptide(L)'
;MRVEISESAHSDVLDGYWFYNRQEPGLGDYFSDTLYGEMASLRLYAGIHPKRYGFHMMLSRVFPYSVYYDIEGGVAKVYAVIDNRRDPDWVRMHISNVS
;
A
#
# COMPACT_ATOMS: atom_id res chain seq x y z
N MET A 1 -12.04 -3.73 13.04
CA MET A 1 -11.28 -4.76 12.30
C MET A 1 -9.78 -4.54 12.54
N ARG A 2 -9.02 -5.61 12.64
CA ARG A 2 -7.58 -5.53 12.82
C ARG A 2 -6.91 -5.37 11.45
N VAL A 3 -5.76 -4.66 11.40
CA VAL A 3 -4.97 -4.49 10.19
C VAL A 3 -3.62 -5.16 10.40
N GLU A 4 -3.23 -6.00 9.44
CA GLU A 4 -1.90 -6.61 9.41
C GLU A 4 -1.21 -6.15 8.13
N ILE A 5 0.07 -5.80 8.24
CA ILE A 5 0.86 -5.33 7.11
C ILE A 5 1.98 -6.34 6.90
N SER A 6 2.07 -6.90 5.69
CA SER A 6 3.09 -7.88 5.37
C SER A 6 4.49 -7.27 5.34
N GLU A 7 5.51 -8.09 5.48
CA GLU A 7 6.89 -7.63 5.32
C GLU A 7 7.12 -7.01 3.95
N SER A 8 6.52 -7.59 2.92
CA SER A 8 6.62 -7.06 1.55
C SER A 8 6.02 -5.67 1.45
N ALA A 9 4.86 -5.44 2.07
CA ALA A 9 4.24 -4.12 2.07
C ALA A 9 5.08 -3.09 2.85
N HIS A 10 5.65 -3.49 3.99
CA HIS A 10 6.59 -2.62 4.72
C HIS A 10 7.80 -2.27 3.84
N SER A 11 8.33 -3.25 3.12
CA SER A 11 9.45 -3.03 2.20
C SER A 11 9.08 -2.06 1.08
N ASP A 12 7.87 -2.18 0.54
CA ASP A 12 7.37 -1.26 -0.49
C ASP A 12 7.34 0.19 0.05
N VAL A 13 6.88 0.38 1.27
CA VAL A 13 6.85 1.71 1.88
C VAL A 13 8.27 2.24 2.09
N LEU A 14 9.18 1.38 2.52
CA LEU A 14 10.57 1.77 2.70
C LEU A 14 11.22 2.22 1.38
N ASP A 15 10.94 1.51 0.29
CA ASP A 15 11.42 1.90 -1.04
C ASP A 15 10.89 3.29 -1.43
N GLY A 16 9.61 3.54 -1.18
CA GLY A 16 9.00 4.85 -1.44
C GLY A 16 9.58 5.95 -0.55
N TYR A 17 9.85 5.62 0.72
CA TYR A 17 10.51 6.53 1.63
C TYR A 17 11.85 7.03 1.06
N TRP A 18 12.70 6.11 0.63
CA TRP A 18 14.00 6.49 0.08
C TRP A 18 13.89 7.25 -1.24
N PHE A 19 12.94 6.87 -2.07
CA PHE A 19 12.69 7.59 -3.32
C PHE A 19 12.37 9.06 -3.07
N TYR A 20 11.45 9.34 -2.15
CA TYR A 20 11.06 10.72 -1.85
C TYR A 20 12.08 11.46 -1.01
N ASN A 21 12.74 10.79 -0.08
CA ASN A 21 13.71 11.46 0.79
C ASN A 21 14.96 11.89 0.04
N ARG A 22 15.31 11.20 -1.05
CA ARG A 22 16.40 11.62 -1.93
C ARG A 22 16.06 12.87 -2.71
N GLN A 23 14.78 13.13 -2.98
CA GLN A 23 14.36 14.33 -3.68
C GLN A 23 14.39 15.54 -2.73
N GLU A 24 13.97 15.35 -1.48
CA GLU A 24 13.96 16.41 -0.49
C GLU A 24 14.01 15.77 0.90
N PRO A 25 14.98 16.15 1.75
CA PRO A 25 15.04 15.65 3.13
C PRO A 25 13.74 15.94 3.87
N GLY A 26 13.20 14.92 4.55
CA GLY A 26 11.93 15.00 5.26
C GLY A 26 10.73 14.55 4.43
N LEU A 27 10.83 14.50 3.10
CA LEU A 27 9.72 14.07 2.27
C LEU A 27 9.44 12.58 2.42
N GLY A 28 10.47 11.79 2.70
CA GLY A 28 10.31 10.36 2.98
C GLY A 28 9.48 10.12 4.24
N ASP A 29 9.71 10.90 5.30
CA ASP A 29 8.91 10.80 6.53
C ASP A 29 7.46 11.14 6.25
N TYR A 30 7.20 12.19 5.48
CA TYR A 30 5.86 12.59 5.11
C TYR A 30 5.16 11.47 4.31
N PHE A 31 5.85 10.87 3.34
CA PHE A 31 5.32 9.74 2.59
C PHE A 31 4.98 8.57 3.50
N SER A 32 5.93 8.15 4.33
CA SER A 32 5.77 7.00 5.22
C SER A 32 4.62 7.21 6.20
N ASP A 33 4.58 8.35 6.87
CA ASP A 33 3.52 8.68 7.83
C ASP A 33 2.16 8.70 7.15
N THR A 34 2.08 9.25 5.94
CA THR A 34 0.84 9.31 5.17
C THR A 34 0.35 7.91 4.83
N LEU A 35 1.20 7.07 4.27
CA LEU A 35 0.81 5.71 3.86
C LEU A 35 0.42 4.85 5.06
N TYR A 36 1.17 4.90 6.15
CA TYR A 36 0.81 4.14 7.35
C TYR A 36 -0.48 4.64 7.98
N GLY A 37 -0.72 5.95 7.97
CA GLY A 37 -1.98 6.51 8.43
C GLY A 37 -3.17 6.04 7.57
N GLU A 38 -2.99 6.02 6.26
CA GLU A 38 -4.02 5.52 5.35
C GLU A 38 -4.27 4.03 5.54
N MET A 39 -3.22 3.22 5.72
CA MET A 39 -3.40 1.80 6.03
C MET A 39 -4.11 1.59 7.36
N ALA A 40 -3.82 2.41 8.37
CA ALA A 40 -4.51 2.33 9.65
C ALA A 40 -6.02 2.60 9.52
N SER A 41 -6.43 3.42 8.55
CA SER A 41 -7.86 3.70 8.32
C SER A 41 -8.65 2.45 7.92
N LEU A 42 -7.98 1.40 7.47
CA LEU A 42 -8.63 0.14 7.11
C LEU A 42 -9.29 -0.53 8.32
N ARG A 43 -8.92 -0.15 9.53
CA ARG A 43 -9.63 -0.62 10.73
C ARG A 43 -11.13 -0.30 10.66
N LEU A 44 -11.49 0.81 10.02
CA LEU A 44 -12.86 1.29 9.90
C LEU A 44 -13.45 1.10 8.52
N TYR A 45 -12.62 1.17 7.47
CA TYR A 45 -13.10 1.27 6.09
C TYR A 45 -12.74 0.08 5.21
N ALA A 46 -12.13 -0.98 5.75
CA ALA A 46 -11.78 -2.15 4.94
C ALA A 46 -13.01 -2.73 4.24
N GLY A 47 -12.87 -3.05 2.97
CA GLY A 47 -13.91 -3.67 2.16
C GLY A 47 -14.70 -2.72 1.28
N ILE A 48 -14.62 -1.41 1.51
CA ILE A 48 -15.35 -0.44 0.67
C ILE A 48 -14.65 -0.17 -0.67
N HIS A 49 -13.39 -0.56 -0.78
CA HIS A 49 -12.59 -0.23 -1.96
C HIS A 49 -12.81 -1.25 -3.08
N PRO A 50 -12.81 -0.82 -4.35
CA PRO A 50 -12.97 -1.74 -5.47
C PRO A 50 -11.81 -2.72 -5.55
N LYS A 51 -12.04 -3.86 -6.20
CA LYS A 51 -11.00 -4.87 -6.39
C LYS A 51 -10.27 -4.69 -7.70
N ARG A 52 -8.96 -4.94 -7.66
CA ARG A 52 -8.11 -5.00 -8.84
C ARG A 52 -7.05 -6.09 -8.61
N TYR A 53 -6.82 -6.90 -9.62
CA TYR A 53 -5.90 -8.05 -9.53
C TYR A 53 -6.27 -9.02 -8.39
N GLY A 54 -7.55 -9.09 -8.05
CA GLY A 54 -8.03 -9.99 -6.98
C GLY A 54 -7.94 -9.42 -5.58
N PHE A 55 -7.48 -8.17 -5.41
CA PHE A 55 -7.34 -7.51 -4.11
C PHE A 55 -8.11 -6.20 -4.08
N HIS A 56 -8.56 -5.80 -2.90
CA HIS A 56 -9.06 -4.44 -2.72
C HIS A 56 -7.92 -3.46 -2.94
N MET A 57 -8.20 -2.37 -3.66
CA MET A 57 -7.22 -1.35 -3.98
C MET A 57 -7.66 -0.01 -3.41
N MET A 58 -6.91 0.50 -2.44
CA MET A 58 -7.14 1.81 -1.85
C MET A 58 -6.12 2.79 -2.43
N LEU A 59 -6.60 3.85 -3.07
CA LEU A 59 -5.72 4.89 -3.58
C LEU A 59 -5.30 5.84 -2.46
N SER A 60 -4.01 6.15 -2.38
CA SER A 60 -3.56 7.22 -1.50
C SER A 60 -4.15 8.55 -1.95
N ARG A 61 -4.49 9.41 -1.00
CA ARG A 61 -5.02 10.75 -1.30
C ARG A 61 -3.93 11.77 -1.59
N VAL A 62 -2.69 11.46 -1.24
CA VAL A 62 -1.58 12.42 -1.31
C VAL A 62 -0.54 12.01 -2.33
N PHE A 63 -0.21 10.73 -2.38
CA PHE A 63 0.84 10.21 -3.26
C PHE A 63 0.25 9.33 -4.35
N PRO A 64 0.90 9.20 -5.51
CA PRO A 64 0.41 8.34 -6.59
C PRO A 64 0.72 6.86 -6.29
N TYR A 65 0.17 6.38 -5.18
CA TYR A 65 0.37 5.00 -4.69
C TYR A 65 -0.97 4.36 -4.39
N SER A 66 -1.02 3.04 -4.51
CA SER A 66 -2.17 2.22 -4.14
C SER A 66 -1.77 1.20 -3.09
N VAL A 67 -2.68 0.99 -2.14
CA VAL A 67 -2.54 -0.05 -1.10
C VAL A 67 -3.43 -1.22 -1.50
N TYR A 68 -2.84 -2.40 -1.66
CA TYR A 68 -3.55 -3.63 -2.01
C TYR A 68 -3.71 -4.49 -0.79
N TYR A 69 -4.96 -4.87 -0.48
CA TYR A 69 -5.25 -5.66 0.71
C TYR A 69 -6.37 -6.67 0.43
N ASP A 70 -6.50 -7.64 1.31
CA ASP A 70 -7.62 -8.56 1.31
C ASP A 70 -8.16 -8.68 2.74
N ILE A 71 -9.35 -9.23 2.89
CA ILE A 71 -9.97 -9.43 4.19
C ILE A 71 -10.05 -10.92 4.44
N GLU A 72 -9.42 -11.38 5.51
CA GLU A 72 -9.38 -12.80 5.88
C GLU A 72 -9.61 -12.92 7.38
N GLY A 73 -10.67 -13.64 7.77
CA GLY A 73 -10.96 -13.88 9.18
C GLY A 73 -11.12 -12.60 10.00
N GLY A 74 -11.77 -11.58 9.46
CA GLY A 74 -11.97 -10.31 10.15
C GLY A 74 -10.72 -9.44 10.25
N VAL A 75 -9.70 -9.74 9.46
CA VAL A 75 -8.44 -9.00 9.43
C VAL A 75 -8.22 -8.42 8.03
N ALA A 76 -7.91 -7.13 7.96
CA ALA A 76 -7.48 -6.50 6.71
C ALA A 76 -5.98 -6.75 6.57
N LYS A 77 -5.60 -7.56 5.59
CA LYS A 77 -4.20 -7.93 5.35
C LYS A 77 -3.67 -7.14 4.17
N VAL A 78 -2.69 -6.27 4.41
CA VAL A 78 -2.06 -5.47 3.37
C VAL A 78 -0.89 -6.26 2.78
N TYR A 79 -0.91 -6.45 1.46
CA TYR A 79 0.09 -7.25 0.76
C TYR A 79 1.09 -6.42 -0.04
N ALA A 80 0.68 -5.26 -0.52
CA ALA A 80 1.55 -4.44 -1.37
C ALA A 80 1.17 -2.97 -1.30
N VAL A 81 2.17 -2.10 -1.49
CA VAL A 81 1.99 -0.66 -1.65
C VAL A 81 2.75 -0.28 -2.91
N ILE A 82 2.05 0.10 -3.96
CA ILE A 82 2.61 0.18 -5.31
C ILE A 82 2.43 1.57 -5.90
N ASP A 83 3.49 2.09 -6.50
CA ASP A 83 3.47 3.32 -7.29
C ASP A 83 2.57 3.12 -8.52
N ASN A 84 1.53 3.94 -8.66
CA ASN A 84 0.55 3.86 -9.74
C ASN A 84 1.13 4.21 -11.12
N ARG A 85 2.35 4.73 -11.16
CA ARG A 85 3.04 5.06 -12.41
C ARG A 85 3.83 3.87 -12.98
N ARG A 86 3.91 2.78 -12.21
CA ARG A 86 4.57 1.54 -12.67
C ARG A 86 3.81 0.90 -13.83
N ASP A 87 4.56 0.24 -14.69
CA ASP A 87 4.01 -0.57 -15.78
C ASP A 87 3.00 -1.58 -15.23
N PRO A 88 1.80 -1.73 -15.83
CA PRO A 88 0.80 -2.70 -15.36
C PRO A 88 1.30 -4.14 -15.29
N ASP A 89 2.19 -4.56 -16.18
CA ASP A 89 2.75 -5.91 -16.12
C ASP A 89 3.63 -6.08 -14.88
N TRP A 90 4.42 -5.05 -14.57
CA TRP A 90 5.23 -5.06 -13.34
C TRP A 90 4.34 -5.17 -12.10
N VAL A 91 3.24 -4.40 -12.07
CA VAL A 91 2.31 -4.41 -10.94
C VAL A 91 1.71 -5.79 -10.76
N ARG A 92 1.25 -6.42 -11.84
CA ARG A 92 0.63 -7.75 -11.81
C ARG A 92 1.62 -8.80 -11.29
N MET A 93 2.86 -8.74 -11.77
CA MET A 93 3.89 -9.67 -11.32
C MET A 93 4.25 -9.46 -9.85
N HIS A 94 4.36 -8.20 -9.41
CA HIS A 94 4.69 -7.90 -8.02
C HIS A 94 3.62 -8.44 -7.07
N ILE A 95 2.34 -8.20 -7.40
CA ILE A 95 1.23 -8.69 -6.58
C ILE A 95 1.19 -10.22 -6.56
N SER A 96 1.45 -10.88 -7.69
CA SER A 96 1.49 -12.35 -7.75
C SER A 96 2.58 -12.92 -6.86
N ASN A 97 3.70 -12.22 -6.71
CA ASN A 97 4.82 -12.70 -5.91
C ASN A 97 4.60 -12.51 -4.41
N VAL A 98 3.77 -11.55 -3.99
CA VAL A 98 3.58 -11.23 -2.57
C VAL A 98 2.29 -11.80 -1.99
N SER A 99 1.41 -12.32 -2.84
CA SER A 99 0.19 -12.97 -2.39
C SER A 99 0.39 -14.48 -2.28
#